data_9d042d368d372df74def8f031eb361f6
#
_entry.id   9d042d368d372df74def8f031eb361f6
#
_cell.length_a   1.000
_cell.length_b   1.000
_cell.length_c   1.000
_cell.angle_alpha   90.00
_cell.angle_beta   90.00
_cell.angle_gamma   90.00
#
_symmetry.space_group_name_H-M   'P 1'
#
loop_
_entity.id
_entity.type
_entity.pdbx_description
1 polymer ?
#
loop_
_entity_poly.entity_id
_entity_poly.type
_entity_poly.pdbx_seq_one_letter_code
_entity_poly.pdbx_strand_id
1 'polypeptide(L)'
;MLEFLLGHSVWAFRSGELAFARGWPMWLFWVLLVAGVLAIAATLARRRELPWPRALGLGALQAAFLGLALLLLWRPVLNVEELKERENAVAVLVDDSGSMNSAEKPGSPTRREQAVAALSSGVLEAIAQRSDLRLFSFSDRALPVDSLQALAGGAPSTRIGDALDTVTQMAASLPVAAVVLVTDGADTADTLNEAALARLATTGIPVHTVGVGPEKPENDLEIVQVSVPPVAMANSTVRATVSIRHQGQRNGRLRVHDAGRLVAAQDVRFSGNAGVTTVTVEFPAGTEGVRDLTVSVDPAQGETRLANNQRRAVMEVDGRRRAVLYIEGEPRWEYKFIRRAIEGDAGLRLASAVRATPNRYYRQGLLSGEELEKGFPSTREELFSYDAVIIGSLEAAELSNEQHEWLRDFVDLRGGSLLMLAGRDGLGDGGWSRVPVAGLLPVKLPGGADRSFGRMSSRARLTDYGRESIIGRLETEPEANEKAWQELPALADIQHIGDLRPAAVVLLEAVTGTGNNARVLPLLATQRYGRGSTWVLATSTTWRWQMQMPLEDQKHETFWRQLLYT
;
A
#
# COMPACT_ATOMS: atom_id res chain seq x y z
N MET A 1 57.59 -17.08 -24.59
CA MET A 1 58.66 -17.20 -23.58
C MET A 1 58.10 -17.27 -22.15
N LEU A 2 57.12 -16.44 -21.74
CA LEU A 2 56.43 -16.51 -20.44
C LEU A 2 55.55 -17.78 -20.31
N GLU A 3 54.87 -18.21 -21.38
CA GLU A 3 54.06 -19.43 -21.40
C GLU A 3 54.87 -20.71 -21.21
N PHE A 4 56.12 -20.74 -21.75
CA PHE A 4 57.02 -21.88 -21.59
C PHE A 4 57.62 -21.94 -20.17
N LEU A 5 57.83 -20.80 -19.52
CA LEU A 5 58.40 -20.73 -18.17
C LEU A 5 57.37 -20.93 -17.05
N LEU A 6 56.12 -20.59 -17.27
CA LEU A 6 55.08 -20.58 -16.23
C LEU A 6 53.99 -21.65 -16.45
N GLY A 7 53.94 -22.31 -17.63
CA GLY A 7 53.02 -23.41 -17.92
C GLY A 7 51.56 -23.04 -18.05
N HIS A 8 51.25 -21.71 -18.13
CA HIS A 8 49.89 -21.20 -18.21
C HIS A 8 49.74 -20.17 -19.34
N SER A 9 48.53 -20.09 -19.93
CA SER A 9 48.26 -19.15 -21.01
C SER A 9 48.28 -17.70 -20.52
N VAL A 10 48.63 -16.75 -21.39
CA VAL A 10 48.66 -15.29 -21.09
C VAL A 10 47.29 -14.80 -20.63
N TRP A 11 46.20 -15.43 -21.03
CA TRP A 11 44.84 -15.13 -20.63
C TRP A 11 44.61 -15.34 -19.12
N ALA A 12 45.16 -16.43 -18.54
CA ALA A 12 45.04 -16.72 -17.12
C ALA A 12 45.64 -15.63 -16.23
N PHE A 13 46.68 -14.89 -16.70
CA PHE A 13 47.26 -13.76 -15.99
C PHE A 13 46.46 -12.44 -16.13
N ARG A 14 45.54 -12.38 -17.08
CA ARG A 14 44.69 -11.21 -17.31
C ARG A 14 43.37 -11.24 -16.53
N SER A 15 42.89 -12.45 -16.25
CA SER A 15 41.60 -12.70 -15.60
C SER A 15 41.70 -13.29 -14.19
N GLY A 16 42.90 -13.73 -13.75
CA GLY A 16 43.10 -14.36 -12.46
C GLY A 16 43.48 -13.37 -11.35
N GLU A 17 42.99 -13.61 -10.17
CA GLU A 17 43.39 -12.88 -8.94
C GLU A 17 44.57 -13.58 -8.28
N LEU A 18 45.66 -12.81 -8.00
CA LEU A 18 46.83 -13.30 -7.27
C LEU A 18 46.48 -13.48 -5.78
N ALA A 19 46.45 -14.69 -5.33
CA ALA A 19 46.24 -15.07 -3.93
C ALA A 19 47.47 -15.80 -3.38
N PHE A 20 47.56 -15.96 -2.07
CA PHE A 20 48.61 -16.69 -1.39
C PHE A 20 48.00 -17.91 -0.68
N ALA A 21 48.44 -19.11 -1.06
CA ALA A 21 47.85 -20.36 -0.62
C ALA A 21 47.90 -20.61 0.90
N ARG A 22 48.83 -19.98 1.63
CA ARG A 22 48.96 -20.16 3.08
C ARG A 22 48.19 -19.13 3.95
N GLY A 23 47.53 -18.14 3.34
CA GLY A 23 46.75 -17.14 4.07
C GLY A 23 47.52 -16.32 5.13
N TRP A 24 48.87 -16.30 5.07
CA TRP A 24 49.67 -15.54 6.02
C TRP A 24 49.58 -14.04 5.67
N PRO A 25 49.49 -13.17 6.70
CA PRO A 25 49.32 -11.74 6.45
C PRO A 25 50.56 -11.13 5.77
N MET A 26 50.36 -10.25 4.77
CA MET A 26 51.44 -9.64 4.00
C MET A 26 52.40 -8.77 4.84
N TRP A 27 51.92 -8.23 5.97
CA TRP A 27 52.82 -7.47 6.84
C TRP A 27 53.97 -8.33 7.41
N LEU A 28 53.71 -9.65 7.66
CA LEU A 28 54.71 -10.59 8.14
C LEU A 28 55.81 -10.81 7.11
N PHE A 29 55.46 -10.88 5.80
CA PHE A 29 56.42 -10.94 4.71
C PHE A 29 57.39 -9.76 4.75
N TRP A 30 56.86 -8.55 4.86
CA TRP A 30 57.69 -7.36 4.87
C TRP A 30 58.54 -7.26 6.13
N VAL A 31 58.04 -7.65 7.29
CA VAL A 31 58.82 -7.70 8.54
C VAL A 31 60.01 -8.67 8.40
N LEU A 32 59.77 -9.87 7.89
CA LEU A 32 60.85 -10.86 7.72
C LEU A 32 61.86 -10.45 6.65
N LEU A 33 61.42 -9.82 5.58
CA LEU A 33 62.29 -9.29 4.56
C LEU A 33 63.21 -8.17 5.09
N VAL A 34 62.60 -7.19 5.79
CA VAL A 34 63.38 -6.09 6.37
C VAL A 34 64.34 -6.60 7.44
N ALA A 35 63.90 -7.46 8.34
CA ALA A 35 64.75 -8.08 9.36
C ALA A 35 65.93 -8.84 8.74
N GLY A 36 65.66 -9.62 7.69
CA GLY A 36 66.69 -10.37 6.97
C GLY A 36 67.71 -9.45 6.25
N VAL A 37 67.23 -8.39 5.57
CA VAL A 37 68.06 -7.40 4.93
C VAL A 37 68.94 -6.68 5.93
N LEU A 38 68.41 -6.30 7.10
CA LEU A 38 69.17 -5.67 8.19
C LEU A 38 70.24 -6.64 8.75
N ALA A 39 69.91 -7.92 8.91
CA ALA A 39 70.89 -8.95 9.33
C ALA A 39 72.00 -9.12 8.29
N ILE A 40 71.68 -9.17 6.98
CA ILE A 40 72.64 -9.21 5.89
C ILE A 40 73.57 -7.99 5.93
N ALA A 41 72.99 -6.80 6.08
CA ALA A 41 73.76 -5.55 6.16
C ALA A 41 74.68 -5.51 7.39
N ALA A 42 74.22 -6.00 8.57
CA ALA A 42 75.03 -6.09 9.77
C ALA A 42 76.18 -7.10 9.63
N THR A 43 75.93 -8.23 8.98
CA THR A 43 77.00 -9.22 8.75
C THR A 43 78.06 -8.71 7.77
N LEU A 44 77.66 -8.01 6.70
CA LEU A 44 78.58 -7.41 5.72
C LEU A 44 79.37 -6.21 6.33
N ALA A 45 78.73 -5.41 7.18
CA ALA A 45 79.38 -4.31 7.88
C ALA A 45 80.51 -4.77 8.86
N ARG A 46 80.38 -5.98 9.40
CA ARG A 46 81.38 -6.59 10.29
C ARG A 46 82.62 -7.12 9.51
N ARG A 47 82.49 -7.35 8.17
CA ARG A 47 83.56 -7.85 7.32
C ARG A 47 84.32 -6.67 6.71
N ARG A 48 85.23 -6.06 7.43
CA ARG A 48 86.01 -4.85 7.06
C ARG A 48 87.00 -5.06 5.89
N GLU A 49 87.23 -6.29 5.48
CA GLU A 49 88.20 -6.65 4.42
C GLU A 49 87.59 -6.58 2.99
N LEU A 50 86.26 -6.48 2.84
CA LEU A 50 85.64 -6.42 1.51
C LEU A 50 85.53 -4.95 1.01
N PRO A 51 85.99 -4.70 -0.23
CA PRO A 51 85.75 -3.39 -0.85
C PRO A 51 84.26 -3.16 -1.02
N TRP A 52 83.81 -1.94 -0.69
CA TRP A 52 82.38 -1.55 -0.59
C TRP A 52 81.53 -1.92 -1.82
N PRO A 53 82.01 -1.85 -3.12
CA PRO A 53 81.18 -2.24 -4.27
C PRO A 53 80.86 -3.74 -4.28
N ARG A 54 81.84 -4.59 -3.87
CA ARG A 54 81.64 -6.04 -3.77
C ARG A 54 80.74 -6.43 -2.60
N ALA A 55 80.82 -5.72 -1.50
CA ALA A 55 79.92 -5.91 -0.36
C ALA A 55 78.46 -5.56 -0.72
N LEU A 56 78.27 -4.46 -1.49
CA LEU A 56 76.97 -4.06 -1.96
C LEU A 56 76.38 -5.05 -2.97
N GLY A 57 77.15 -5.56 -3.92
CA GLY A 57 76.73 -6.57 -4.87
C GLY A 57 76.38 -7.89 -4.21
N LEU A 58 77.15 -8.35 -3.24
CA LEU A 58 76.89 -9.56 -2.49
C LEU A 58 75.64 -9.43 -1.61
N GLY A 59 75.49 -8.25 -0.96
CA GLY A 59 74.29 -7.96 -0.16
C GLY A 59 73.01 -7.91 -0.99
N ALA A 60 73.08 -7.28 -2.18
CA ALA A 60 71.94 -7.27 -3.09
C ALA A 60 71.54 -8.66 -3.56
N LEU A 61 72.52 -9.52 -3.88
CA LEU A 61 72.26 -10.92 -4.27
C LEU A 61 71.64 -11.73 -3.14
N GLN A 62 72.14 -11.58 -1.91
CA GLN A 62 71.61 -12.25 -0.74
C GLN A 62 70.20 -11.76 -0.39
N ALA A 63 69.91 -10.46 -0.49
CA ALA A 63 68.60 -9.89 -0.28
C ALA A 63 67.60 -10.38 -1.36
N ALA A 64 68.05 -10.43 -2.64
CA ALA A 64 67.21 -10.99 -3.72
C ALA A 64 66.90 -12.47 -3.50
N PHE A 65 67.88 -13.27 -3.08
CA PHE A 65 67.65 -14.68 -2.76
C PHE A 65 66.69 -14.85 -1.56
N LEU A 66 66.85 -14.03 -0.51
CA LEU A 66 65.93 -14.02 0.64
C LEU A 66 64.49 -13.66 0.23
N GLY A 67 64.35 -12.62 -0.57
CA GLY A 67 63.06 -12.19 -1.10
C GLY A 67 62.39 -13.30 -1.93
N LEU A 68 63.14 -13.96 -2.80
CA LEU A 68 62.67 -15.08 -3.60
C LEU A 68 62.26 -16.26 -2.70
N ALA A 69 63.07 -16.62 -1.70
CA ALA A 69 62.80 -17.70 -0.77
C ALA A 69 61.52 -17.40 0.05
N LEU A 70 61.34 -16.19 0.53
CA LEU A 70 60.14 -15.76 1.21
C LEU A 70 58.90 -15.82 0.30
N LEU A 71 59.03 -15.34 -0.94
CA LEU A 71 57.94 -15.37 -1.92
C LEU A 71 57.52 -16.82 -2.24
N LEU A 72 58.46 -17.73 -2.38
CA LEU A 72 58.18 -19.17 -2.58
C LEU A 72 57.53 -19.79 -1.33
N LEU A 73 57.88 -19.31 -0.13
CA LEU A 73 57.30 -19.80 1.10
C LEU A 73 55.84 -19.36 1.27
N TRP A 74 55.46 -18.16 0.77
CA TRP A 74 54.09 -17.66 0.72
C TRP A 74 53.22 -18.39 -0.31
N ARG A 75 53.83 -19.13 -1.24
CA ARG A 75 53.17 -19.89 -2.32
C ARG A 75 52.17 -19.04 -3.09
N PRO A 76 52.59 -18.13 -3.95
CA PRO A 76 51.68 -17.40 -4.81
C PRO A 76 50.92 -18.38 -5.70
N VAL A 77 49.57 -18.27 -5.71
CA VAL A 77 48.65 -19.02 -6.56
C VAL A 77 47.82 -18.04 -7.36
N LEU A 78 47.50 -18.39 -8.57
CA LEU A 78 46.62 -17.64 -9.42
C LEU A 78 45.25 -18.33 -9.37
N ASN A 79 44.27 -17.68 -8.75
CA ASN A 79 42.90 -18.14 -8.78
C ASN A 79 42.28 -17.70 -10.11
N VAL A 80 42.03 -18.64 -10.98
CA VAL A 80 41.31 -18.45 -12.24
C VAL A 80 39.98 -19.18 -12.09
N GLU A 81 38.89 -18.47 -12.17
CA GLU A 81 37.56 -19.07 -12.29
C GLU A 81 37.41 -19.56 -13.74
N GLU A 82 37.66 -20.82 -14.00
CA GLU A 82 37.46 -21.47 -15.30
C GLU A 82 36.19 -22.31 -15.20
N LEU A 83 35.18 -21.92 -15.98
CA LEU A 83 33.97 -22.73 -16.13
C LEU A 83 34.37 -24.02 -16.83
N LYS A 84 34.34 -25.15 -16.12
CA LYS A 84 34.59 -26.44 -16.73
C LYS A 84 33.43 -26.77 -17.68
N GLU A 85 33.80 -27.19 -18.89
CA GLU A 85 32.81 -27.57 -19.89
C GLU A 85 31.91 -28.69 -19.36
N ARG A 86 30.56 -28.48 -19.48
CA ARG A 86 29.48 -29.41 -19.07
C ARG A 86 29.31 -29.66 -17.55
N GLU A 87 30.07 -29.04 -16.66
CA GLU A 87 29.81 -29.13 -15.21
C GLU A 87 28.79 -28.07 -14.74
N ASN A 88 28.57 -27.02 -15.51
CA ASN A 88 27.63 -25.95 -15.20
C ASN A 88 26.33 -26.08 -16.01
N ALA A 89 25.19 -25.92 -15.37
CA ALA A 89 23.90 -25.94 -16.01
C ALA A 89 23.51 -24.55 -16.52
N VAL A 90 22.89 -24.49 -17.68
CA VAL A 90 22.16 -23.29 -18.17
C VAL A 90 20.70 -23.64 -18.28
N ALA A 91 19.87 -22.89 -17.53
CA ALA A 91 18.43 -23.04 -17.55
C ALA A 91 17.82 -22.14 -18.62
N VAL A 92 17.10 -22.70 -19.57
CA VAL A 92 16.33 -21.96 -20.58
C VAL A 92 14.85 -22.09 -20.25
N LEU A 93 14.24 -20.99 -19.86
CA LEU A 93 12.82 -20.89 -19.53
C LEU A 93 12.08 -20.30 -20.71
N VAL A 94 11.11 -21.01 -21.23
CA VAL A 94 10.26 -20.55 -22.34
C VAL A 94 8.84 -20.35 -21.84
N ASP A 95 8.34 -19.17 -22.07
CA ASP A 95 6.95 -18.80 -21.76
C ASP A 95 5.97 -19.61 -22.61
N ASP A 96 5.08 -20.34 -21.95
CA ASP A 96 4.06 -21.21 -22.57
C ASP A 96 2.63 -20.75 -22.20
N SER A 97 2.48 -19.49 -21.84
CA SER A 97 1.19 -18.86 -21.51
C SER A 97 0.33 -18.61 -22.76
N GLY A 98 -0.94 -18.32 -22.54
CA GLY A 98 -1.91 -18.03 -23.61
C GLY A 98 -1.54 -16.85 -24.50
N SER A 99 -0.81 -15.85 -23.98
CA SER A 99 -0.35 -14.68 -24.75
C SER A 99 0.66 -15.05 -25.83
N MET A 100 1.43 -16.12 -25.64
CA MET A 100 2.39 -16.62 -26.61
C MET A 100 1.75 -17.23 -27.88
N ASN A 101 0.47 -17.55 -27.84
CA ASN A 101 -0.29 -17.99 -29.02
C ASN A 101 -0.77 -16.83 -29.91
N SER A 102 -0.55 -15.59 -29.48
CA SER A 102 -0.95 -14.41 -30.25
C SER A 102 0.03 -14.17 -31.41
N ALA A 103 -0.51 -13.84 -32.59
CA ALA A 103 0.23 -13.36 -33.74
C ALA A 103 0.09 -11.83 -33.87
N GLU A 104 1.12 -11.14 -34.36
CA GLU A 104 1.09 -9.68 -34.52
C GLU A 104 0.12 -9.23 -35.62
N LYS A 105 0.01 -10.04 -36.67
CA LYS A 105 -0.91 -9.80 -37.78
C LYS A 105 -1.54 -11.12 -38.22
N PRO A 106 -2.76 -11.11 -38.80
CA PRO A 106 -3.33 -12.31 -39.38
C PRO A 106 -2.37 -12.96 -40.36
N GLY A 107 -1.96 -14.21 -40.10
CA GLY A 107 -1.03 -14.97 -40.96
C GLY A 107 0.47 -14.79 -40.64
N SER A 108 0.85 -13.96 -39.65
CA SER A 108 2.23 -13.94 -39.13
C SER A 108 2.45 -15.05 -38.09
N PRO A 109 3.72 -15.49 -37.86
CA PRO A 109 4.01 -16.49 -36.86
C PRO A 109 3.62 -15.98 -35.45
N THR A 110 3.09 -16.88 -34.63
CA THR A 110 2.79 -16.61 -33.23
C THR A 110 4.09 -16.31 -32.45
N ARG A 111 3.99 -15.66 -31.29
CA ARG A 111 5.15 -15.39 -30.42
C ARG A 111 5.84 -16.67 -30.03
N ARG A 112 5.09 -17.75 -29.78
CA ARG A 112 5.65 -19.07 -29.52
C ARG A 112 6.46 -19.60 -30.71
N GLU A 113 5.93 -19.51 -31.93
CA GLU A 113 6.68 -19.92 -33.13
C GLU A 113 7.95 -19.08 -33.33
N GLN A 114 7.89 -17.78 -33.03
CA GLN A 114 9.05 -16.89 -33.03
C GLN A 114 10.09 -17.32 -31.99
N ALA A 115 9.66 -17.63 -30.74
CA ALA A 115 10.53 -18.13 -29.68
C ALA A 115 11.21 -19.47 -30.07
N VAL A 116 10.43 -20.43 -30.61
CA VAL A 116 10.92 -21.72 -31.08
C VAL A 116 11.91 -21.53 -32.23
N ALA A 117 11.60 -20.67 -33.20
CA ALA A 117 12.51 -20.40 -34.32
C ALA A 117 13.83 -19.75 -33.84
N ALA A 118 13.78 -18.79 -32.92
CA ALA A 118 14.94 -18.13 -32.35
C ALA A 118 15.84 -19.12 -31.60
N LEU A 119 15.27 -19.97 -30.77
CA LEU A 119 16.01 -20.97 -30.00
C LEU A 119 16.56 -22.09 -30.88
N SER A 120 15.82 -22.50 -31.93
CA SER A 120 16.24 -23.56 -32.90
C SER A 120 17.28 -23.09 -33.92
N SER A 121 17.60 -21.79 -33.95
CA SER A 121 18.59 -21.22 -34.90
C SER A 121 20.06 -21.56 -34.55
N GLY A 122 20.31 -22.61 -33.76
CA GLY A 122 21.64 -23.04 -33.31
C GLY A 122 22.00 -22.56 -31.89
N VAL A 123 21.13 -21.79 -31.22
CA VAL A 123 21.40 -21.27 -29.88
C VAL A 123 21.43 -22.40 -28.85
N LEU A 124 20.45 -23.29 -28.86
CA LEU A 124 20.40 -24.42 -27.91
C LEU A 124 21.56 -25.38 -28.11
N GLU A 125 21.94 -25.68 -29.37
CA GLU A 125 23.10 -26.50 -29.68
C GLU A 125 24.40 -25.87 -29.19
N ALA A 126 24.58 -24.57 -29.37
CA ALA A 126 25.76 -23.86 -28.90
C ALA A 126 25.89 -23.87 -27.37
N ILE A 127 24.76 -23.74 -26.65
CA ILE A 127 24.72 -23.87 -25.19
C ILE A 127 25.03 -25.30 -24.76
N ALA A 128 24.39 -26.30 -25.40
CA ALA A 128 24.56 -27.72 -25.07
C ALA A 128 25.97 -28.25 -25.33
N GLN A 129 26.74 -27.64 -26.23
CA GLN A 129 28.14 -27.99 -26.46
C GLN A 129 29.04 -27.65 -25.26
N ARG A 130 28.71 -26.58 -24.50
CA ARG A 130 29.56 -26.04 -23.44
C ARG A 130 29.01 -26.23 -22.04
N SER A 131 27.69 -26.44 -21.88
CA SER A 131 26.97 -26.48 -20.61
C SER A 131 25.92 -27.59 -20.59
N ASP A 132 25.51 -28.03 -19.41
CA ASP A 132 24.33 -28.88 -19.22
C ASP A 132 23.06 -28.06 -19.46
N LEU A 133 22.46 -28.23 -20.64
CA LEU A 133 21.26 -27.50 -21.04
C LEU A 133 20.03 -28.07 -20.32
N ARG A 134 19.33 -27.23 -19.58
CA ARG A 134 18.04 -27.56 -18.94
C ARG A 134 16.94 -26.69 -19.53
N LEU A 135 16.00 -27.32 -20.19
CA LEU A 135 14.86 -26.64 -20.82
C LEU A 135 13.63 -26.73 -19.94
N PHE A 136 12.94 -25.60 -19.77
CA PHE A 136 11.70 -25.47 -19.00
C PHE A 136 10.66 -24.74 -19.81
N SER A 137 9.42 -25.20 -19.75
CA SER A 137 8.24 -24.37 -20.02
C SER A 137 7.77 -23.70 -18.73
N PHE A 138 7.29 -22.48 -18.81
CA PHE A 138 6.66 -21.84 -17.65
C PHE A 138 5.37 -21.11 -18.03
N SER A 139 4.46 -21.11 -17.08
CA SER A 139 3.20 -20.36 -17.10
C SER A 139 2.83 -19.99 -15.66
N ASP A 140 2.02 -20.79 -14.99
CA ASP A 140 1.76 -20.70 -13.54
C ASP A 140 2.88 -21.27 -12.69
N ARG A 141 3.71 -22.16 -13.24
CA ARG A 141 4.94 -22.74 -12.66
C ARG A 141 5.91 -23.16 -13.75
N ALA A 142 7.18 -23.29 -13.41
CA ALA A 142 8.18 -23.83 -14.32
C ALA A 142 8.19 -25.37 -14.26
N LEU A 143 8.11 -26.01 -15.43
CA LEU A 143 8.15 -27.46 -15.59
C LEU A 143 9.28 -27.86 -16.57
N PRO A 144 10.09 -28.89 -16.28
CA PRO A 144 11.10 -29.36 -17.21
C PRO A 144 10.44 -29.95 -18.45
N VAL A 145 11.00 -29.67 -19.61
CA VAL A 145 10.57 -30.22 -20.89
C VAL A 145 11.76 -30.78 -21.67
N ASP A 146 11.53 -31.88 -22.38
CA ASP A 146 12.60 -32.56 -23.14
C ASP A 146 12.87 -31.86 -24.48
N SER A 147 11.93 -31.09 -25.01
CA SER A 147 12.07 -30.45 -26.30
C SER A 147 11.12 -29.23 -26.43
N LEU A 148 11.44 -28.32 -27.37
CA LEU A 148 10.61 -27.18 -27.69
C LEU A 148 9.23 -27.56 -28.28
N GLN A 149 9.11 -28.76 -28.84
CA GLN A 149 7.85 -29.29 -29.39
C GLN A 149 6.85 -29.67 -28.28
N ALA A 150 7.32 -29.86 -27.04
CA ALA A 150 6.46 -30.15 -25.88
C ALA A 150 5.73 -28.93 -25.34
N LEU A 151 5.99 -27.71 -25.86
CA LEU A 151 5.28 -26.48 -25.50
C LEU A 151 3.84 -26.57 -25.98
N ALA A 152 2.88 -26.60 -25.04
CA ALA A 152 1.46 -26.80 -25.32
C ALA A 152 0.73 -25.49 -25.64
N GLY A 153 1.12 -24.40 -25.00
CA GLY A 153 0.49 -23.09 -25.09
C GLY A 153 -0.92 -23.06 -24.48
N GLY A 154 -1.32 -21.94 -23.91
CA GLY A 154 -2.71 -21.74 -23.52
C GLY A 154 -2.99 -21.73 -22.02
N ALA A 155 -1.99 -21.74 -21.17
CA ALA A 155 -2.18 -21.52 -19.75
C ALA A 155 -2.71 -20.08 -19.48
N PRO A 156 -3.66 -19.91 -18.51
CA PRO A 156 -4.38 -18.65 -18.33
C PRO A 156 -3.56 -17.56 -17.61
N SER A 157 -2.41 -17.90 -17.05
CA SER A 157 -1.57 -16.97 -16.29
C SER A 157 -0.09 -17.11 -16.62
N THR A 158 0.66 -16.03 -16.41
CA THR A 158 2.14 -16.00 -16.51
C THR A 158 2.68 -15.51 -15.18
N ARG A 159 3.58 -16.30 -14.56
CA ARG A 159 4.18 -16.05 -13.25
C ARG A 159 5.71 -16.07 -13.37
N ILE A 160 6.27 -14.97 -13.87
CA ILE A 160 7.71 -14.89 -14.19
C ILE A 160 8.55 -15.03 -12.91
N GLY A 161 8.16 -14.35 -11.83
CA GLY A 161 8.89 -14.42 -10.55
C GLY A 161 8.96 -15.84 -9.98
N ASP A 162 7.86 -16.58 -10.01
CA ASP A 162 7.82 -17.96 -9.51
C ASP A 162 8.63 -18.93 -10.38
N ALA A 163 8.66 -18.69 -11.69
CA ALA A 163 9.50 -19.46 -12.61
C ALA A 163 10.99 -19.25 -12.32
N LEU A 164 11.42 -18.02 -12.08
CA LEU A 164 12.78 -17.69 -11.69
C LEU A 164 13.12 -18.26 -10.29
N ASP A 165 12.22 -18.17 -9.32
CA ASP A 165 12.40 -18.78 -7.98
C ASP A 165 12.60 -20.31 -8.08
N THR A 166 11.90 -21.00 -9.00
CA THR A 166 12.07 -22.44 -9.24
C THR A 166 13.51 -22.76 -9.68
N VAL A 167 14.09 -21.98 -10.58
CA VAL A 167 15.47 -22.16 -11.04
C VAL A 167 16.47 -21.82 -9.94
N THR A 168 16.22 -20.80 -9.14
CA THR A 168 17.10 -20.44 -8.00
C THR A 168 17.12 -21.53 -6.93
N GLN A 169 16.00 -22.21 -6.71
CA GLN A 169 15.95 -23.39 -5.82
C GLN A 169 16.76 -24.57 -6.38
N MET A 170 16.75 -24.79 -7.71
CA MET A 170 17.61 -25.81 -8.35
C MET A 170 19.09 -25.50 -8.21
N ALA A 171 19.46 -24.22 -8.18
CA ALA A 171 20.86 -23.80 -7.99
C ALA A 171 21.45 -24.25 -6.64
N ALA A 172 20.62 -24.60 -5.66
CA ALA A 172 21.07 -25.21 -4.41
C ALA A 172 21.64 -26.65 -4.60
N SER A 173 21.25 -27.31 -5.68
CA SER A 173 21.67 -28.71 -5.96
C SER A 173 22.51 -28.86 -7.24
N LEU A 174 22.44 -27.90 -8.15
CA LEU A 174 23.15 -27.91 -9.43
C LEU A 174 23.86 -26.57 -9.65
N PRO A 175 25.08 -26.53 -10.19
CA PRO A 175 25.79 -25.29 -10.48
C PRO A 175 25.16 -24.59 -11.70
N VAL A 176 24.12 -23.76 -11.45
CA VAL A 176 23.49 -22.97 -12.51
C VAL A 176 24.34 -21.76 -12.84
N ALA A 177 24.90 -21.70 -14.06
CA ALA A 177 25.75 -20.61 -14.51
C ALA A 177 24.99 -19.42 -15.08
N ALA A 178 23.85 -19.67 -15.70
CA ALA A 178 22.99 -18.60 -16.26
C ALA A 178 21.55 -19.10 -16.45
N VAL A 179 20.65 -18.14 -16.52
CA VAL A 179 19.25 -18.32 -16.92
C VAL A 179 18.99 -17.57 -18.21
N VAL A 180 18.34 -18.21 -19.18
CA VAL A 180 17.81 -17.55 -20.37
C VAL A 180 16.30 -17.59 -20.29
N LEU A 181 15.68 -16.41 -20.18
CA LEU A 181 14.24 -16.24 -20.09
C LEU A 181 13.68 -15.74 -21.42
N VAL A 182 12.84 -16.55 -22.06
CA VAL A 182 12.16 -16.20 -23.32
C VAL A 182 10.69 -15.97 -23.03
N THR A 183 10.23 -14.74 -23.18
CA THR A 183 8.87 -14.33 -22.80
C THR A 183 8.44 -13.10 -23.61
N ASP A 184 7.14 -12.83 -23.67
CA ASP A 184 6.59 -11.57 -24.18
C ASP A 184 6.52 -10.47 -23.11
N GLY A 185 7.00 -10.75 -21.89
CA GLY A 185 7.10 -9.81 -20.77
C GLY A 185 5.80 -9.60 -19.98
N ALA A 186 4.73 -10.32 -20.28
CA ALA A 186 3.47 -10.22 -19.55
C ALA A 186 3.50 -11.07 -18.26
N ASP A 187 3.76 -10.45 -17.10
CA ASP A 187 3.57 -11.08 -15.78
C ASP A 187 2.15 -10.76 -15.27
N THR A 188 1.22 -11.69 -15.51
CA THR A 188 -0.21 -11.47 -15.22
C THR A 188 -0.55 -11.61 -13.74
N ALA A 189 0.34 -12.16 -12.92
CA ALA A 189 0.14 -12.40 -11.49
C ALA A 189 1.00 -11.48 -10.60
N ASP A 190 1.72 -10.51 -11.19
CA ASP A 190 2.61 -9.56 -10.49
C ASP A 190 3.62 -10.26 -9.55
N THR A 191 4.17 -11.38 -10.03
CA THR A 191 5.12 -12.20 -9.25
C THR A 191 6.54 -11.65 -9.32
N LEU A 192 6.88 -10.89 -10.36
CA LEU A 192 8.18 -10.24 -10.54
C LEU A 192 8.22 -8.89 -9.81
N ASN A 193 8.11 -8.94 -8.50
CA ASN A 193 8.15 -7.75 -7.62
C ASN A 193 9.56 -7.51 -7.05
N GLU A 194 9.73 -6.40 -6.33
CA GLU A 194 11.03 -6.01 -5.72
C GLU A 194 11.60 -7.11 -4.82
N ALA A 195 10.75 -7.84 -4.09
CA ALA A 195 11.20 -8.93 -3.22
C ALA A 195 11.72 -10.14 -4.02
N ALA A 196 11.09 -10.48 -5.15
CA ALA A 196 11.56 -11.53 -6.06
C ALA A 196 12.89 -11.13 -6.72
N LEU A 197 13.01 -9.89 -7.16
CA LEU A 197 14.25 -9.35 -7.72
C LEU A 197 15.38 -9.33 -6.70
N ALA A 198 15.11 -8.94 -5.46
CA ALA A 198 16.09 -8.96 -4.38
C ALA A 198 16.57 -10.38 -4.08
N ARG A 199 15.66 -11.38 -4.03
CA ARG A 199 16.05 -12.80 -3.87
C ARG A 199 16.93 -13.28 -5.02
N LEU A 200 16.55 -12.99 -6.25
CA LEU A 200 17.32 -13.36 -7.43
C LEU A 200 18.72 -12.74 -7.41
N ALA A 201 18.84 -11.47 -7.05
CA ALA A 201 20.11 -10.76 -6.95
C ALA A 201 21.06 -11.38 -5.93
N THR A 202 20.56 -11.99 -4.84
CA THR A 202 21.42 -12.66 -3.84
C THR A 202 22.07 -13.93 -4.35
N THR A 203 21.54 -14.54 -5.42
CA THR A 203 22.11 -15.77 -6.02
C THR A 203 23.31 -15.49 -6.91
N GLY A 204 23.45 -14.26 -7.41
CA GLY A 204 24.49 -13.88 -8.37
C GLY A 204 24.36 -14.54 -9.76
N ILE A 205 23.25 -15.24 -10.04
CA ILE A 205 23.02 -15.93 -11.32
C ILE A 205 22.56 -14.89 -12.35
N PRO A 206 23.28 -14.71 -13.47
CA PRO A 206 22.86 -13.80 -14.52
C PRO A 206 21.61 -14.32 -15.25
N VAL A 207 20.64 -13.42 -15.45
CA VAL A 207 19.43 -13.70 -16.24
C VAL A 207 19.49 -12.92 -17.54
N HIS A 208 19.50 -13.66 -18.65
CA HIS A 208 19.46 -13.12 -20.00
C HIS A 208 18.01 -13.20 -20.52
N THR A 209 17.44 -12.08 -20.89
CA THR A 209 16.06 -12.04 -21.39
C THR A 209 16.02 -11.95 -22.91
N VAL A 210 15.16 -12.75 -23.51
CA VAL A 210 14.83 -12.71 -24.94
C VAL A 210 13.36 -12.34 -25.07
N GLY A 211 13.11 -11.12 -25.47
CA GLY A 211 11.75 -10.63 -25.71
C GLY A 211 11.21 -11.16 -27.05
N VAL A 212 9.98 -11.65 -27.05
CA VAL A 212 9.25 -12.04 -28.26
C VAL A 212 7.99 -11.18 -28.42
N GLY A 213 7.65 -10.84 -29.65
CA GLY A 213 6.55 -9.93 -29.96
C GLY A 213 7.02 -8.51 -30.29
N PRO A 214 6.11 -7.57 -30.57
CA PRO A 214 6.45 -6.21 -30.98
C PRO A 214 7.01 -5.43 -29.79
N GLU A 215 8.06 -4.62 -30.01
CA GLU A 215 8.61 -3.71 -29.01
C GLU A 215 7.57 -2.70 -28.48
N LYS A 216 6.65 -2.31 -29.36
CA LYS A 216 5.55 -1.39 -29.04
C LYS A 216 4.29 -1.88 -29.77
N PRO A 217 3.27 -2.32 -29.03
CA PRO A 217 1.99 -2.64 -29.65
C PRO A 217 1.40 -1.38 -30.29
N GLU A 218 1.00 -1.46 -31.57
CA GLU A 218 0.26 -0.40 -32.22
C GLU A 218 -1.23 -0.50 -31.83
N ASN A 219 -1.85 0.63 -31.47
CA ASN A 219 -3.28 0.72 -31.14
C ASN A 219 -3.74 -0.25 -30.03
N ASP A 220 -3.06 -0.24 -28.89
CA ASP A 220 -3.37 -1.11 -27.74
C ASP A 220 -4.04 -0.32 -26.61
N LEU A 221 -5.03 -0.91 -25.98
CA LEU A 221 -5.68 -0.44 -24.75
C LEU A 221 -5.55 -1.53 -23.69
N GLU A 222 -4.91 -1.23 -22.59
CA GLU A 222 -4.68 -2.19 -21.50
C GLU A 222 -5.19 -1.63 -20.17
N ILE A 223 -5.98 -2.40 -19.45
CA ILE A 223 -6.31 -2.09 -18.06
C ILE A 223 -5.16 -2.56 -17.17
N VAL A 224 -4.33 -1.60 -16.75
CA VAL A 224 -3.15 -1.88 -15.90
C VAL A 224 -3.58 -2.22 -14.48
N GLN A 225 -4.54 -1.45 -13.94
CA GLN A 225 -4.97 -1.61 -12.55
C GLN A 225 -6.44 -1.25 -12.41
N VAL A 226 -7.12 -2.00 -11.54
CA VAL A 226 -8.46 -1.69 -11.05
C VAL A 226 -8.40 -1.68 -9.52
N SER A 227 -8.77 -0.55 -8.92
CA SER A 227 -8.87 -0.40 -7.48
C SER A 227 -10.31 -0.15 -7.09
N VAL A 228 -10.89 -1.07 -6.33
CA VAL A 228 -12.22 -0.96 -5.73
C VAL A 228 -12.10 -1.06 -4.21
N PRO A 229 -12.99 -0.43 -3.43
CA PRO A 229 -13.03 -0.66 -2.00
C PRO A 229 -13.32 -2.15 -1.72
N PRO A 230 -12.63 -2.78 -0.76
CA PRO A 230 -12.83 -4.20 -0.45
C PRO A 230 -14.23 -4.47 0.11
N VAL A 231 -14.83 -3.47 0.80
CA VAL A 231 -16.19 -3.52 1.34
C VAL A 231 -16.93 -2.25 0.96
N ALA A 232 -18.17 -2.40 0.51
CA ALA A 232 -19.11 -1.30 0.25
C ALA A 232 -20.42 -1.55 0.99
N MET A 233 -21.19 -0.48 1.22
CA MET A 233 -22.52 -0.63 1.83
C MET A 233 -23.57 -0.92 0.77
N ALA A 234 -24.57 -1.74 1.13
CA ALA A 234 -25.70 -1.99 0.25
C ALA A 234 -26.41 -0.68 -0.15
N ASN A 235 -26.79 -0.59 -1.43
CA ASN A 235 -27.44 0.57 -2.03
C ASN A 235 -26.63 1.88 -2.01
N SER A 236 -25.33 1.83 -1.69
CA SER A 236 -24.42 2.97 -1.80
C SER A 236 -23.88 3.12 -3.23
N THR A 237 -23.22 4.24 -3.50
CA THR A 237 -22.44 4.44 -4.73
C THR A 237 -20.98 4.08 -4.45
N VAL A 238 -20.44 3.18 -5.25
CA VAL A 238 -19.04 2.75 -5.23
C VAL A 238 -18.25 3.56 -6.22
N ARG A 239 -17.07 3.98 -5.82
CA ARG A 239 -16.11 4.65 -6.68
C ARG A 239 -14.93 3.71 -6.94
N ALA A 240 -14.73 3.33 -8.19
CA ALA A 240 -13.57 2.56 -8.63
C ALA A 240 -12.59 3.44 -9.39
N THR A 241 -11.30 3.22 -9.14
CA THR A 241 -10.22 3.88 -9.89
C THR A 241 -9.61 2.88 -10.86
N VAL A 242 -9.57 3.22 -12.14
CA VAL A 242 -9.07 2.37 -13.22
C VAL A 242 -7.93 3.07 -13.93
N SER A 243 -6.77 2.43 -14.00
CA SER A 243 -5.61 2.92 -14.76
C SER A 243 -5.55 2.18 -16.09
N ILE A 244 -5.64 2.93 -17.16
CA ILE A 244 -5.67 2.43 -18.54
C ILE A 244 -4.40 2.90 -19.24
N ARG A 245 -3.58 1.97 -19.71
CA ARG A 245 -2.49 2.25 -20.64
C ARG A 245 -3.07 2.29 -22.05
N HIS A 246 -2.72 3.31 -22.80
CA HIS A 246 -3.18 3.51 -24.17
C HIS A 246 -2.00 3.79 -25.09
N GLN A 247 -2.10 3.31 -26.32
CA GLN A 247 -1.17 3.59 -27.39
C GLN A 247 -1.92 3.75 -28.72
N GLY A 248 -1.69 4.88 -29.41
CA GLY A 248 -2.34 5.18 -30.68
C GLY A 248 -3.80 5.64 -30.57
N GLN A 249 -4.43 5.57 -29.40
CA GLN A 249 -5.84 5.91 -29.20
C GLN A 249 -5.99 7.23 -28.43
N ARG A 250 -7.05 7.99 -28.80
CA ARG A 250 -7.40 9.24 -28.09
C ARG A 250 -8.68 9.14 -27.28
N ASN A 251 -9.51 8.14 -27.54
CA ASN A 251 -10.76 7.91 -26.85
C ASN A 251 -10.95 6.42 -26.61
N GLY A 252 -11.63 6.08 -25.53
CA GLY A 252 -12.06 4.73 -25.21
C GLY A 252 -13.36 4.78 -24.43
N ARG A 253 -14.03 3.65 -24.29
CA ARG A 253 -15.23 3.51 -23.47
C ARG A 253 -15.00 2.44 -22.42
N LEU A 254 -14.98 2.89 -21.16
CA LEU A 254 -14.87 2.03 -20.00
C LEU A 254 -16.24 1.48 -19.63
N ARG A 255 -16.32 0.19 -19.32
CA ARG A 255 -17.53 -0.50 -18.86
C ARG A 255 -17.25 -1.27 -17.59
N VAL A 256 -18.20 -1.26 -16.68
CA VAL A 256 -18.18 -2.07 -15.46
C VAL A 256 -19.39 -3.00 -15.51
N HIS A 257 -19.13 -4.30 -15.39
CA HIS A 257 -20.16 -5.32 -15.32
C HIS A 257 -20.09 -5.99 -13.93
N ASP A 258 -21.23 -6.26 -13.34
CA ASP A 258 -21.43 -7.09 -12.15
C ASP A 258 -22.12 -8.37 -12.55
N ALA A 259 -21.44 -9.52 -12.39
CA ALA A 259 -21.93 -10.82 -12.83
C ALA A 259 -22.50 -10.83 -14.26
N GLY A 260 -21.83 -10.10 -15.18
CA GLY A 260 -22.23 -9.96 -16.58
C GLY A 260 -23.26 -8.85 -16.87
N ARG A 261 -23.86 -8.22 -15.87
CA ARG A 261 -24.78 -7.10 -16.03
C ARG A 261 -24.03 -5.78 -16.06
N LEU A 262 -24.24 -4.94 -17.06
CA LEU A 262 -23.66 -3.59 -17.13
C LEU A 262 -24.21 -2.72 -15.98
N VAL A 263 -23.32 -2.20 -15.12
CA VAL A 263 -23.66 -1.34 -13.99
C VAL A 263 -23.16 0.09 -14.16
N ALA A 264 -22.10 0.31 -14.99
CA ALA A 264 -21.65 1.64 -15.38
C ALA A 264 -20.95 1.60 -16.74
N ALA A 265 -21.02 2.73 -17.47
CA ALA A 265 -20.24 2.98 -18.67
C ALA A 265 -19.83 4.45 -18.71
N GLN A 266 -18.57 4.72 -19.07
CA GLN A 266 -18.01 6.06 -19.12
C GLN A 266 -17.09 6.21 -20.32
N ASP A 267 -17.24 7.32 -21.06
CA ASP A 267 -16.32 7.66 -22.14
C ASP A 267 -15.04 8.28 -21.56
N VAL A 268 -13.90 7.79 -21.99
CA VAL A 268 -12.58 8.21 -21.53
C VAL A 268 -11.84 8.92 -22.66
N ARG A 269 -11.23 10.05 -22.37
CA ARG A 269 -10.32 10.75 -23.25
C ARG A 269 -8.89 10.53 -22.80
N PHE A 270 -8.05 10.07 -23.70
CA PHE A 270 -6.64 9.83 -23.44
C PHE A 270 -5.82 11.06 -23.85
N SER A 271 -4.85 11.43 -23.01
CA SER A 271 -3.96 12.56 -23.25
C SER A 271 -2.70 12.08 -23.97
N GLY A 272 -2.40 12.63 -25.14
CA GLY A 272 -1.23 12.24 -25.94
C GLY A 272 -1.46 11.01 -26.80
N ASN A 273 -0.38 10.50 -27.40
CA ASN A 273 -0.40 9.35 -28.31
C ASN A 273 -0.10 8.01 -27.60
N ALA A 274 0.51 8.07 -26.43
CA ALA A 274 0.78 6.93 -25.56
C ALA A 274 0.91 7.40 -24.10
N GLY A 275 0.48 6.58 -23.15
CA GLY A 275 0.56 6.89 -21.74
C GLY A 275 -0.35 6.02 -20.88
N VAL A 276 -0.44 6.40 -19.58
CA VAL A 276 -1.39 5.82 -18.64
C VAL A 276 -2.36 6.91 -18.21
N THR A 277 -3.64 6.67 -18.35
CA THR A 277 -4.71 7.56 -17.91
C THR A 277 -5.46 6.89 -16.77
N THR A 278 -5.59 7.58 -15.66
CA THR A 278 -6.37 7.10 -14.51
C THR A 278 -7.76 7.74 -14.54
N VAL A 279 -8.78 6.92 -14.45
CA VAL A 279 -10.20 7.32 -14.53
C VAL A 279 -10.91 6.81 -13.29
N THR A 280 -11.78 7.65 -12.73
CA THR A 280 -12.70 7.24 -11.66
C THR A 280 -14.07 7.00 -12.25
N VAL A 281 -14.63 5.81 -12.01
CA VAL A 281 -15.99 5.44 -12.42
C VAL A 281 -16.85 5.15 -11.21
N GLU A 282 -18.08 5.62 -11.23
CA GLU A 282 -19.05 5.42 -10.15
C GLU A 282 -20.15 4.46 -10.60
N PHE A 283 -20.53 3.55 -9.71
CA PHE A 283 -21.60 2.58 -9.95
C PHE A 283 -22.30 2.20 -8.63
N PRO A 284 -23.56 1.74 -8.68
CA PRO A 284 -24.29 1.31 -7.49
C PRO A 284 -23.68 0.01 -6.93
N ALA A 285 -23.47 -0.05 -5.62
CA ALA A 285 -22.99 -1.25 -4.92
C ALA A 285 -23.96 -2.44 -5.08
N GLY A 286 -25.25 -2.15 -5.22
CA GLY A 286 -26.30 -3.17 -5.28
C GLY A 286 -26.70 -3.67 -3.88
N THR A 287 -27.25 -4.88 -3.82
CA THR A 287 -27.70 -5.54 -2.58
C THR A 287 -26.56 -6.30 -1.92
N GLU A 288 -26.73 -6.75 -0.69
CA GLU A 288 -25.78 -7.57 0.08
C GLU A 288 -25.22 -8.75 -0.71
N GLY A 289 -23.94 -9.06 -0.51
CA GLY A 289 -23.23 -10.20 -1.08
C GLY A 289 -21.92 -9.85 -1.76
N VAL A 290 -21.23 -10.88 -2.24
CA VAL A 290 -19.98 -10.72 -2.97
C VAL A 290 -20.28 -10.29 -4.41
N ARG A 291 -19.58 -9.26 -4.88
CA ARG A 291 -19.65 -8.75 -6.26
C ARG A 291 -18.42 -9.17 -7.04
N ASP A 292 -18.65 -9.80 -8.18
CA ASP A 292 -17.61 -10.16 -9.14
C ASP A 292 -17.67 -9.17 -10.32
N LEU A 293 -16.87 -8.15 -10.20
CA LEU A 293 -16.84 -7.06 -11.15
C LEU A 293 -15.88 -7.38 -12.31
N THR A 294 -16.35 -7.20 -13.53
CA THR A 294 -15.51 -7.20 -14.72
C THR A 294 -15.45 -5.78 -15.26
N VAL A 295 -14.29 -5.19 -15.17
CA VAL A 295 -14.00 -3.86 -15.75
C VAL A 295 -13.37 -4.09 -17.12
N SER A 296 -13.92 -3.45 -18.15
CA SER A 296 -13.42 -3.59 -19.53
C SER A 296 -13.38 -2.26 -20.25
N VAL A 297 -12.45 -2.12 -21.19
CA VAL A 297 -12.41 -1.02 -22.15
C VAL A 297 -12.74 -1.58 -23.54
N ASP A 298 -13.59 -0.87 -24.31
CA ASP A 298 -13.93 -1.31 -25.65
C ASP A 298 -12.67 -1.37 -26.52
N PRO A 299 -12.49 -2.44 -27.31
CA PRO A 299 -11.29 -2.61 -28.13
C PRO A 299 -11.05 -1.46 -29.10
N ALA A 300 -9.79 -1.09 -29.28
CA ALA A 300 -9.38 -0.14 -30.30
C ALA A 300 -9.50 -0.75 -31.71
N GLN A 301 -9.63 0.10 -32.74
CA GLN A 301 -9.68 -0.38 -34.11
C GLN A 301 -8.32 -0.99 -34.51
N GLY A 302 -8.33 -2.28 -34.89
CA GLY A 302 -7.13 -3.02 -35.27
C GLY A 302 -6.31 -3.56 -34.10
N GLU A 303 -6.84 -3.50 -32.88
CA GLU A 303 -6.22 -4.09 -31.71
C GLU A 303 -6.21 -5.62 -31.80
N THR A 304 -5.06 -6.21 -31.49
CA THR A 304 -4.88 -7.67 -31.55
C THR A 304 -4.85 -8.32 -30.17
N ARG A 305 -4.61 -7.54 -29.09
CA ARG A 305 -4.48 -8.04 -27.71
C ARG A 305 -5.73 -7.73 -26.91
N LEU A 306 -6.81 -8.45 -27.16
CA LEU A 306 -8.10 -8.20 -26.48
C LEU A 306 -8.16 -8.68 -25.02
N ALA A 307 -7.27 -9.57 -24.62
CA ALA A 307 -7.28 -10.14 -23.27
C ALA A 307 -6.88 -9.15 -22.17
N ASN A 308 -6.07 -8.13 -22.50
CA ASN A 308 -5.62 -7.09 -21.57
C ASN A 308 -6.62 -5.93 -21.43
N ASN A 309 -7.68 -5.90 -22.26
CA ASN A 309 -8.74 -4.90 -22.21
C ASN A 309 -9.73 -5.11 -21.06
N GLN A 310 -9.56 -6.16 -20.25
CA GLN A 310 -10.45 -6.44 -19.13
C GLN A 310 -9.69 -6.92 -17.90
N ARG A 311 -10.21 -6.54 -16.73
CA ARG A 311 -9.76 -7.04 -15.43
C ARG A 311 -10.94 -7.33 -14.53
N ARG A 312 -10.77 -8.35 -13.68
CA ARG A 312 -11.73 -8.70 -12.63
C ARG A 312 -11.31 -8.07 -11.31
N ALA A 313 -12.31 -7.64 -10.55
CA ALA A 313 -12.16 -7.16 -9.20
C ALA A 313 -13.30 -7.71 -8.35
N VAL A 314 -13.02 -8.01 -7.10
CA VAL A 314 -14.01 -8.55 -6.16
C VAL A 314 -14.17 -7.56 -5.02
N MET A 315 -15.41 -7.31 -4.62
CA MET A 315 -15.76 -6.55 -3.43
C MET A 315 -16.90 -7.21 -2.68
N GLU A 316 -16.98 -6.98 -1.39
CA GLU A 316 -18.09 -7.41 -0.54
C GLU A 316 -19.06 -6.25 -0.35
N VAL A 317 -20.35 -6.52 -0.46
CA VAL A 317 -21.40 -5.55 -0.14
C VAL A 317 -22.03 -5.95 1.17
N ASP A 318 -21.79 -5.15 2.22
CA ASP A 318 -22.37 -5.31 3.54
C ASP A 318 -23.81 -4.77 3.53
N GLY A 319 -24.78 -5.66 3.71
CA GLY A 319 -26.21 -5.33 3.85
C GLY A 319 -26.60 -4.96 5.27
N ARG A 320 -25.71 -5.10 6.21
CA ARG A 320 -25.98 -4.81 7.62
C ARG A 320 -26.22 -3.32 7.82
N ARG A 321 -27.37 -2.98 8.37
CA ARG A 321 -27.64 -1.61 8.82
C ARG A 321 -26.74 -1.27 10.01
N ARG A 322 -25.93 -0.23 9.88
CA ARG A 322 -25.15 0.26 11.01
C ARG A 322 -26.10 0.80 12.07
N ALA A 323 -25.94 0.34 13.28
CA ALA A 323 -26.76 0.74 14.41
C ALA A 323 -26.07 1.88 15.17
N VAL A 324 -26.70 3.04 15.20
CA VAL A 324 -26.24 4.21 15.96
C VAL A 324 -27.14 4.37 17.18
N LEU A 325 -26.53 4.46 18.37
CA LEU A 325 -27.22 4.75 19.62
C LEU A 325 -27.11 6.26 19.89
N TYR A 326 -28.23 6.94 20.08
CA TYR A 326 -28.26 8.35 20.48
C TYR A 326 -28.90 8.49 21.87
N ILE A 327 -28.15 9.07 22.79
CA ILE A 327 -28.62 9.33 24.16
C ILE A 327 -28.60 10.82 24.42
N GLU A 328 -29.71 11.34 24.91
CA GLU A 328 -29.90 12.79 25.13
C GLU A 328 -30.49 13.06 26.51
N GLY A 329 -29.87 13.96 27.25
CA GLY A 329 -30.30 14.35 28.59
C GLY A 329 -31.49 15.33 28.62
N GLU A 330 -31.75 16.02 27.53
CA GLU A 330 -32.89 16.98 27.41
C GLU A 330 -33.44 17.02 25.98
N PRO A 331 -34.74 17.29 25.79
CA PRO A 331 -35.29 17.42 24.43
C PRO A 331 -34.70 18.66 23.73
N ARG A 332 -33.97 18.46 22.63
CA ARG A 332 -33.34 19.53 21.84
C ARG A 332 -33.67 19.43 20.35
N TRP A 333 -33.58 20.59 19.67
CA TRP A 333 -33.74 20.65 18.22
C TRP A 333 -32.65 19.83 17.49
N GLU A 334 -31.44 19.80 18.03
CA GLU A 334 -30.31 19.03 17.46
C GLU A 334 -30.69 17.57 17.22
N TYR A 335 -31.23 16.88 18.23
CA TYR A 335 -31.72 15.51 18.10
C TYR A 335 -32.74 15.35 16.96
N LYS A 336 -33.74 16.26 16.91
CA LYS A 336 -34.79 16.20 15.89
C LYS A 336 -34.21 16.27 14.48
N PHE A 337 -33.25 17.18 14.26
CA PHE A 337 -32.66 17.39 12.94
C PHE A 337 -31.62 16.32 12.56
N ILE A 338 -30.84 15.80 13.50
CA ILE A 338 -29.98 14.62 13.28
C ILE A 338 -30.83 13.43 12.85
N ARG A 339 -31.92 13.16 13.56
CA ARG A 339 -32.85 12.09 13.19
C ARG A 339 -33.42 12.26 11.79
N ARG A 340 -33.87 13.49 11.46
CA ARG A 340 -34.37 13.82 10.12
C ARG A 340 -33.31 13.57 9.04
N ALA A 341 -32.05 13.91 9.32
CA ALA A 341 -30.95 13.76 8.36
C ALA A 341 -30.74 12.32 7.89
N ILE A 342 -31.07 11.35 8.74
CA ILE A 342 -30.93 9.91 8.43
C ILE A 342 -32.27 9.21 8.17
N GLU A 343 -33.37 9.95 8.24
CA GLU A 343 -34.70 9.40 7.90
C GLU A 343 -34.71 8.96 6.43
N GLY A 344 -35.09 7.71 6.20
CA GLY A 344 -35.07 7.12 4.85
C GLY A 344 -33.72 6.54 4.42
N ASP A 345 -32.63 6.66 5.20
CA ASP A 345 -31.37 6.01 4.92
C ASP A 345 -31.47 4.50 5.25
N ALA A 346 -31.36 3.66 4.21
CA ALA A 346 -31.48 2.21 4.37
C ALA A 346 -30.28 1.57 5.09
N GLY A 347 -29.11 2.24 5.10
CA GLY A 347 -27.87 1.75 5.69
C GLY A 347 -27.69 2.09 7.16
N LEU A 348 -28.56 2.99 7.72
CA LEU A 348 -28.44 3.46 9.09
C LEU A 348 -29.71 3.14 9.90
N ARG A 349 -29.53 2.73 11.14
CA ARG A 349 -30.57 2.63 12.16
C ARG A 349 -30.18 3.54 13.33
N LEU A 350 -31.03 4.48 13.69
CA LEU A 350 -30.85 5.30 14.89
C LEU A 350 -31.78 4.82 16.00
N ALA A 351 -31.23 4.13 16.97
CA ALA A 351 -31.90 3.87 18.24
C ALA A 351 -31.66 5.05 19.17
N SER A 352 -32.67 5.60 19.78
CA SER A 352 -32.50 6.80 20.59
C SER A 352 -33.29 6.75 21.90
N ALA A 353 -32.71 7.33 22.96
CA ALA A 353 -33.31 7.56 24.24
C ALA A 353 -33.13 9.03 24.63
N VAL A 354 -34.20 9.80 24.67
CA VAL A 354 -34.24 11.20 25.08
C VAL A 354 -34.93 11.32 26.44
N ARG A 355 -34.21 11.81 27.45
CA ARG A 355 -34.76 11.96 28.79
C ARG A 355 -35.88 13.02 28.78
N ALA A 356 -37.10 12.62 29.11
CA ALA A 356 -38.26 13.51 29.23
C ALA A 356 -38.43 14.03 30.68
N THR A 357 -38.24 13.15 31.65
CA THR A 357 -38.21 13.41 33.10
C THR A 357 -37.23 12.46 33.75
N PRO A 358 -36.80 12.67 34.99
CA PRO A 358 -36.03 11.67 35.71
C PRO A 358 -36.67 10.29 35.61
N ASN A 359 -35.90 9.30 35.19
CA ASN A 359 -36.31 7.90 34.99
C ASN A 359 -37.33 7.63 33.87
N ARG A 360 -37.62 8.60 33.00
CA ARG A 360 -38.54 8.40 31.85
C ARG A 360 -37.90 8.91 30.56
N TYR A 361 -37.78 7.98 29.59
CA TYR A 361 -37.16 8.26 28.30
C TYR A 361 -38.17 8.12 27.15
N TYR A 362 -38.11 9.05 26.23
CA TYR A 362 -38.75 8.94 24.92
C TYR A 362 -37.82 8.17 24.01
N ARG A 363 -38.25 6.98 23.59
CA ARG A 363 -37.42 6.03 22.85
C ARG A 363 -37.95 5.85 21.44
N GLN A 364 -37.04 5.75 20.46
CA GLN A 364 -37.38 5.58 19.05
C GLN A 364 -36.34 4.74 18.32
N GLY A 365 -36.72 4.11 17.18
CA GLY A 365 -35.82 3.32 16.35
C GLY A 365 -35.35 2.02 16.98
N LEU A 366 -36.14 1.48 17.92
CA LEU A 366 -35.83 0.28 18.68
C LEU A 366 -36.15 -0.99 17.89
N LEU A 367 -35.45 -2.08 18.20
CA LEU A 367 -35.75 -3.44 17.70
C LEU A 367 -36.74 -4.19 18.61
N SER A 368 -36.71 -3.88 19.91
CA SER A 368 -37.63 -4.49 20.89
C SER A 368 -38.17 -3.44 21.86
N GLY A 369 -39.25 -3.75 22.55
CA GLY A 369 -39.81 -2.85 23.58
C GLY A 369 -38.94 -2.69 24.82
N GLU A 370 -38.00 -3.60 25.06
CA GLU A 370 -37.12 -3.64 26.22
C GLU A 370 -35.82 -2.86 25.98
N GLU A 371 -35.45 -2.63 24.69
CA GLU A 371 -34.25 -1.89 24.31
C GLU A 371 -34.28 -0.47 24.92
N LEU A 372 -33.20 -0.08 25.59
CA LEU A 372 -33.04 1.24 26.23
C LEU A 372 -34.13 1.61 27.26
N GLU A 373 -34.73 0.67 27.95
CA GLU A 373 -35.80 0.93 28.91
C GLU A 373 -35.35 1.92 30.01
N LYS A 374 -34.10 1.83 30.45
CA LYS A 374 -33.48 2.71 31.44
C LYS A 374 -32.68 3.88 30.82
N GLY A 375 -32.86 4.14 29.52
CA GLY A 375 -32.21 5.25 28.82
C GLY A 375 -30.79 4.96 28.33
N PHE A 376 -30.16 3.90 28.81
CA PHE A 376 -28.86 3.41 28.39
C PHE A 376 -28.89 1.88 28.32
N PRO A 377 -28.05 1.22 27.48
CA PRO A 377 -27.95 -0.23 27.42
C PRO A 377 -27.78 -0.86 28.81
N SER A 378 -28.53 -1.89 29.09
CA SER A 378 -28.57 -2.55 30.40
C SER A 378 -27.44 -3.57 30.57
N THR A 379 -26.83 -4.00 29.47
CA THR A 379 -25.69 -4.92 29.45
C THR A 379 -24.61 -4.45 28.50
N ARG A 380 -23.40 -4.95 28.69
CA ARG A 380 -22.26 -4.70 27.80
C ARG A 380 -22.53 -5.19 26.38
N GLU A 381 -23.16 -6.35 26.24
CA GLU A 381 -23.50 -6.98 24.97
C GLU A 381 -24.52 -6.13 24.20
N GLU A 382 -25.50 -5.55 24.87
CA GLU A 382 -26.45 -4.62 24.27
C GLU A 382 -25.72 -3.37 23.72
N LEU A 383 -24.82 -2.77 24.49
CA LEU A 383 -24.00 -1.65 24.01
C LEU A 383 -23.13 -2.04 22.82
N PHE A 384 -22.53 -3.23 22.85
CA PHE A 384 -21.63 -3.73 21.79
C PHE A 384 -22.35 -4.10 20.50
N SER A 385 -23.71 -4.18 20.51
CA SER A 385 -24.51 -4.38 19.31
C SER A 385 -24.60 -3.14 18.42
N TYR A 386 -24.26 -1.96 18.95
CA TYR A 386 -24.19 -0.71 18.19
C TYR A 386 -22.82 -0.53 17.53
N ASP A 387 -22.78 0.25 16.44
CA ASP A 387 -21.56 0.61 15.73
C ASP A 387 -21.03 1.98 16.18
N ALA A 388 -21.93 2.88 16.59
CA ALA A 388 -21.59 4.19 17.13
C ALA A 388 -22.53 4.58 18.28
N VAL A 389 -22.00 5.40 19.20
CA VAL A 389 -22.75 6.00 20.30
C VAL A 389 -22.62 7.52 20.20
N ILE A 390 -23.74 8.21 20.26
CA ILE A 390 -23.82 9.69 20.35
C ILE A 390 -24.37 10.04 21.71
N ILE A 391 -23.64 10.86 22.45
CA ILE A 391 -24.07 11.39 23.75
C ILE A 391 -24.25 12.90 23.63
N GLY A 392 -25.48 13.36 23.88
CA GLY A 392 -25.84 14.77 23.86
C GLY A 392 -25.62 15.47 25.19
N SER A 393 -26.57 16.35 25.57
CA SER A 393 -26.57 17.10 26.86
C SER A 393 -26.96 16.16 28.00
N LEU A 394 -26.07 15.29 28.42
CA LEU A 394 -26.27 14.30 29.47
C LEU A 394 -25.16 14.42 30.50
N GLU A 395 -25.52 14.42 31.77
CA GLU A 395 -24.57 14.41 32.88
C GLU A 395 -23.90 13.03 32.99
N ALA A 396 -22.58 13.00 33.24
CA ALA A 396 -21.84 11.75 33.42
C ALA A 396 -22.38 10.93 34.62
N ALA A 397 -22.94 11.59 35.64
CA ALA A 397 -23.52 10.96 36.82
C ALA A 397 -24.79 10.12 36.53
N GLU A 398 -25.43 10.30 35.36
CA GLU A 398 -26.58 9.48 34.94
C GLU A 398 -26.15 8.05 34.55
N LEU A 399 -24.85 7.84 34.30
CA LEU A 399 -24.29 6.52 34.02
C LEU A 399 -23.53 5.97 35.22
N SER A 400 -23.64 4.68 35.46
CA SER A 400 -22.86 3.99 36.47
C SER A 400 -21.38 3.91 36.10
N ASN A 401 -20.51 3.70 37.08
CA ASN A 401 -19.08 3.48 36.82
C ASN A 401 -18.84 2.30 35.85
N GLU A 402 -19.64 1.26 35.96
CA GLU A 402 -19.57 0.10 35.06
C GLU A 402 -19.94 0.47 33.62
N GLN A 403 -20.98 1.30 33.43
CA GLN A 403 -21.35 1.78 32.10
C GLN A 403 -20.30 2.70 31.47
N HIS A 404 -19.57 3.47 32.28
CA HIS A 404 -18.42 4.23 31.81
C HIS A 404 -17.28 3.32 31.33
N GLU A 405 -17.02 2.21 32.03
CA GLU A 405 -16.05 1.21 31.61
C GLU A 405 -16.50 0.50 30.33
N TRP A 406 -17.79 0.19 30.18
CA TRP A 406 -18.34 -0.37 28.94
C TRP A 406 -18.18 0.58 27.75
N LEU A 407 -18.39 1.88 27.95
CA LEU A 407 -18.14 2.89 26.91
C LEU A 407 -16.67 2.95 26.52
N ARG A 408 -15.77 2.86 27.48
CA ARG A 408 -14.34 2.77 27.21
C ARG A 408 -14.02 1.53 26.37
N ASP A 409 -14.45 0.36 26.81
CA ASP A 409 -14.22 -0.90 26.13
C ASP A 409 -14.90 -0.96 24.75
N PHE A 410 -16.04 -0.30 24.60
CA PHE A 410 -16.74 -0.15 23.32
C PHE A 410 -15.87 0.54 22.28
N VAL A 411 -15.15 1.59 22.66
CA VAL A 411 -14.20 2.27 21.75
C VAL A 411 -12.90 1.48 21.61
N ASP A 412 -12.28 1.14 22.74
CA ASP A 412 -10.93 0.59 22.78
C ASP A 412 -10.86 -0.84 22.21
N LEU A 413 -11.72 -1.73 22.67
CA LEU A 413 -11.68 -3.16 22.37
C LEU A 413 -12.60 -3.56 21.22
N ARG A 414 -13.86 -3.10 21.23
CA ARG A 414 -14.84 -3.45 20.20
C ARG A 414 -14.57 -2.69 18.90
N GLY A 415 -14.02 -1.47 18.97
CA GLY A 415 -13.75 -0.62 17.82
C GLY A 415 -14.93 0.23 17.39
N GLY A 416 -15.86 0.54 18.31
CA GLY A 416 -16.98 1.43 18.06
C GLY A 416 -16.57 2.90 18.04
N SER A 417 -17.45 3.77 17.53
CA SER A 417 -17.24 5.23 17.48
C SER A 417 -18.06 5.91 18.57
N LEU A 418 -17.44 6.86 19.29
CA LEU A 418 -18.13 7.68 20.30
C LEU A 418 -18.12 9.15 19.88
N LEU A 419 -19.29 9.75 19.67
CA LEU A 419 -19.45 11.18 19.43
C LEU A 419 -20.10 11.84 20.65
N MET A 420 -19.43 12.83 21.20
CA MET A 420 -19.99 13.68 22.25
C MET A 420 -20.36 15.05 21.68
N LEU A 421 -21.60 15.48 21.95
CA LEU A 421 -22.12 16.76 21.51
C LEU A 421 -22.09 17.77 22.66
N ALA A 422 -21.82 19.00 22.32
CA ALA A 422 -21.99 20.11 23.27
C ALA A 422 -23.43 20.21 23.77
N GLY A 423 -23.57 20.69 24.97
CA GLY A 423 -24.87 20.95 25.59
C GLY A 423 -24.72 21.55 26.98
N ARG A 424 -25.82 22.06 27.51
CA ARG A 424 -25.83 22.75 28.82
C ARG A 424 -25.27 21.86 29.94
N ASP A 425 -25.63 20.59 29.92
CA ASP A 425 -25.26 19.60 30.91
C ASP A 425 -24.40 18.45 30.26
N GLY A 426 -23.75 18.77 29.13
CA GLY A 426 -22.84 17.87 28.42
C GLY A 426 -21.37 18.22 28.62
N LEU A 427 -20.50 17.38 28.10
CA LEU A 427 -19.03 17.55 28.09
C LEU A 427 -18.48 17.93 29.50
N GLY A 428 -17.65 18.96 29.58
CA GLY A 428 -17.05 19.41 30.85
C GLY A 428 -18.09 19.81 31.89
N ASP A 429 -19.15 20.52 31.51
CA ASP A 429 -20.22 20.97 32.39
C ASP A 429 -21.06 19.80 32.93
N GLY A 430 -21.20 18.73 32.18
CA GLY A 430 -21.81 17.47 32.59
C GLY A 430 -20.93 16.56 33.42
N GLY A 431 -19.72 16.98 33.80
CA GLY A 431 -18.83 16.20 34.66
C GLY A 431 -18.02 15.10 33.93
N TRP A 432 -18.06 15.07 32.60
CA TRP A 432 -17.36 14.05 31.81
C TRP A 432 -15.83 14.13 31.91
N SER A 433 -15.27 15.26 32.39
CA SER A 433 -13.83 15.39 32.65
C SER A 433 -13.31 14.49 33.77
N ARG A 434 -14.20 13.91 34.61
CA ARG A 434 -13.85 13.15 35.84
C ARG A 434 -14.08 11.64 35.73
N VAL A 435 -14.53 11.16 34.58
CA VAL A 435 -14.85 9.75 34.35
C VAL A 435 -13.88 9.11 33.36
N PRO A 436 -13.75 7.76 33.32
CA PRO A 436 -12.81 7.07 32.44
C PRO A 436 -12.90 7.46 30.96
N VAL A 437 -14.10 7.78 30.49
CA VAL A 437 -14.37 8.23 29.11
C VAL A 437 -13.57 9.48 28.73
N ALA A 438 -13.24 10.37 29.69
CA ALA A 438 -12.42 11.56 29.42
C ALA A 438 -11.05 11.23 28.77
N GLY A 439 -10.49 10.07 29.10
CA GLY A 439 -9.22 9.59 28.55
C GLY A 439 -9.27 9.28 27.05
N LEU A 440 -10.45 8.95 26.51
CA LEU A 440 -10.67 8.56 25.14
C LEU A 440 -10.83 9.75 24.19
N LEU A 441 -11.31 10.91 24.72
CA LEU A 441 -11.70 12.06 23.92
C LEU A 441 -10.50 12.77 23.29
N PRO A 442 -10.66 13.40 22.09
CA PRO A 442 -9.60 14.14 21.42
C PRO A 442 -9.17 15.41 22.16
N VAL A 443 -9.84 15.74 23.26
CA VAL A 443 -9.65 16.96 24.03
C VAL A 443 -9.54 16.67 25.53
N LYS A 444 -8.91 17.58 26.25
CA LYS A 444 -8.90 17.58 27.73
C LYS A 444 -10.02 18.49 28.21
N LEU A 445 -11.18 17.90 28.47
CA LEU A 445 -12.35 18.66 28.89
C LEU A 445 -12.05 19.52 30.14
N PRO A 446 -12.54 20.78 30.17
CA PRO A 446 -12.39 21.62 31.36
C PRO A 446 -13.12 20.99 32.56
N GLY A 447 -12.49 21.02 33.73
CA GLY A 447 -13.04 20.46 34.97
C GLY A 447 -13.29 21.54 36.03
N GLY A 448 -13.29 22.83 35.66
CA GLY A 448 -13.47 23.96 36.54
C GLY A 448 -14.91 24.18 37.04
N ALA A 449 -15.10 25.14 37.94
CA ALA A 449 -16.43 25.55 38.43
C ALA A 449 -17.17 26.45 37.43
N ASP A 450 -16.44 27.09 36.51
CA ASP A 450 -17.01 27.96 35.48
C ASP A 450 -17.61 27.14 34.35
N ARG A 451 -18.79 27.53 33.89
CA ARG A 451 -19.45 26.87 32.76
C ARG A 451 -18.68 27.11 31.48
N SER A 452 -18.46 26.02 30.78
CA SER A 452 -17.77 26.00 29.48
C SER A 452 -18.74 26.21 28.30
N PHE A 453 -20.05 25.95 28.49
CA PHE A 453 -21.09 26.14 27.48
C PHE A 453 -21.54 27.60 27.46
N GLY A 454 -21.50 28.24 26.30
CA GLY A 454 -21.85 29.65 26.15
C GLY A 454 -22.65 29.95 24.87
N ARG A 455 -23.56 30.92 24.97
CA ARG A 455 -24.24 31.47 23.79
C ARG A 455 -23.28 32.40 23.06
N MET A 456 -22.77 31.98 21.92
CA MET A 456 -21.83 32.74 21.13
C MET A 456 -22.09 32.47 19.65
N SER A 457 -22.35 33.54 18.89
CA SER A 457 -22.50 33.41 17.44
C SER A 457 -21.14 33.08 16.80
N SER A 458 -21.07 32.01 16.02
CA SER A 458 -19.87 31.59 15.32
C SER A 458 -20.18 31.02 13.93
N ARG A 459 -19.23 31.10 13.01
CA ARG A 459 -19.32 30.46 11.71
C ARG A 459 -18.40 29.25 11.67
N ALA A 460 -18.89 28.15 11.13
CA ALA A 460 -18.09 26.99 10.89
C ALA A 460 -17.13 27.23 9.71
N ARG A 461 -15.90 26.75 9.84
CA ARG A 461 -14.86 26.82 8.81
C ARG A 461 -14.12 25.48 8.73
N LEU A 462 -13.84 25.01 7.52
CA LEU A 462 -13.01 23.83 7.31
C LEU A 462 -11.54 24.13 7.64
N THR A 463 -10.89 23.19 8.30
CA THR A 463 -9.43 23.11 8.34
C THR A 463 -8.90 22.44 7.06
N ASP A 464 -7.58 22.34 6.89
CA ASP A 464 -7.01 21.60 5.77
C ASP A 464 -7.39 20.10 5.85
N TYR A 465 -7.34 19.51 7.03
CA TYR A 465 -7.84 18.15 7.26
C TYR A 465 -9.34 18.00 6.97
N GLY A 466 -10.12 19.03 7.29
CA GLY A 466 -11.56 19.06 6.98
C GLY A 466 -11.83 19.08 5.48
N ARG A 467 -11.02 19.80 4.69
CA ARG A 467 -11.14 19.85 3.22
C ARG A 467 -10.84 18.51 2.56
N GLU A 468 -9.90 17.74 3.11
CA GLU A 468 -9.53 16.42 2.62
C GLU A 468 -10.52 15.34 3.08
N SER A 469 -11.22 15.57 4.19
CA SER A 469 -12.19 14.63 4.77
C SER A 469 -13.49 14.58 3.97
N ILE A 470 -14.10 13.39 3.90
CA ILE A 470 -15.43 13.22 3.33
C ILE A 470 -16.47 14.05 4.12
N ILE A 471 -16.29 14.21 5.43
CA ILE A 471 -17.21 14.98 6.31
C ILE A 471 -17.29 16.46 5.87
N GLY A 472 -16.19 17.02 5.37
CA GLY A 472 -16.14 18.39 4.87
C GLY A 472 -16.72 18.60 3.48
N ARG A 473 -17.17 17.54 2.79
CA ARG A 473 -17.60 17.59 1.40
C ARG A 473 -19.11 17.74 1.28
N LEU A 474 -19.61 18.97 1.30
CA LEU A 474 -21.02 19.30 1.07
C LEU A 474 -21.35 19.35 -0.43
N GLU A 475 -20.34 19.69 -1.27
CA GLU A 475 -20.43 19.76 -2.72
C GLU A 475 -19.26 19.01 -3.36
N THR A 476 -19.44 18.56 -4.60
CA THR A 476 -18.43 17.77 -5.32
C THR A 476 -17.23 18.61 -5.74
N GLU A 477 -17.47 19.81 -6.25
CA GLU A 477 -16.43 20.71 -6.74
C GLU A 477 -15.81 21.52 -5.59
N PRO A 478 -14.48 21.62 -5.49
CA PRO A 478 -13.79 22.26 -4.36
C PRO A 478 -14.22 23.72 -4.12
N GLU A 479 -14.36 24.51 -5.18
CA GLU A 479 -14.77 25.92 -5.08
C GLU A 479 -16.24 26.05 -4.62
N ALA A 480 -17.12 25.22 -5.16
CA ALA A 480 -18.52 25.15 -4.75
C ALA A 480 -18.64 24.70 -3.30
N ASN A 481 -17.82 23.75 -2.86
CA ASN A 481 -17.77 23.26 -1.50
C ASN A 481 -17.34 24.35 -0.50
N GLU A 482 -16.29 25.10 -0.81
CA GLU A 482 -15.85 26.21 0.06
C GLU A 482 -16.94 27.29 0.18
N LYS A 483 -17.61 27.62 -0.92
CA LYS A 483 -18.74 28.54 -0.94
C LYS A 483 -19.92 28.00 -0.12
N ALA A 484 -20.23 26.71 -0.24
CA ALA A 484 -21.30 26.06 0.52
C ALA A 484 -21.08 26.20 2.04
N TRP A 485 -19.84 26.01 2.53
CA TRP A 485 -19.49 26.19 3.94
C TRP A 485 -19.60 27.65 4.39
N GLN A 486 -19.25 28.61 3.53
CA GLN A 486 -19.38 30.05 3.84
C GLN A 486 -20.83 30.52 3.92
N GLU A 487 -21.72 29.89 3.14
CA GLU A 487 -23.15 30.20 3.11
C GLU A 487 -23.92 29.62 4.29
N LEU A 488 -23.37 28.65 5.02
CA LEU A 488 -24.05 28.08 6.19
C LEU A 488 -24.38 29.14 7.23
N PRO A 489 -25.59 29.09 7.80
CA PRO A 489 -26.00 29.98 8.88
C PRO A 489 -25.07 29.89 10.09
N ALA A 490 -24.91 31.02 10.80
CA ALA A 490 -24.14 31.06 12.02
C ALA A 490 -24.73 30.15 13.10
N LEU A 491 -23.87 29.42 13.80
CA LEU A 491 -24.18 28.70 15.02
C LEU A 491 -24.52 29.70 16.15
N ALA A 492 -25.33 29.29 17.10
CA ALA A 492 -25.79 30.18 18.19
C ALA A 492 -25.09 29.92 19.53
N ASP A 493 -24.38 28.81 19.63
CA ASP A 493 -23.63 28.45 20.83
C ASP A 493 -22.30 27.80 20.47
N ILE A 494 -21.40 27.81 21.42
CA ILE A 494 -20.18 27.03 21.41
C ILE A 494 -19.81 26.67 22.85
N GLN A 495 -19.33 25.46 23.03
CA GLN A 495 -18.77 24.99 24.29
C GLN A 495 -17.26 24.97 24.22
N HIS A 496 -16.60 25.54 25.21
CA HIS A 496 -15.16 25.42 25.34
C HIS A 496 -14.79 23.96 25.72
N ILE A 497 -14.10 23.28 24.82
CA ILE A 497 -13.80 21.84 24.96
C ILE A 497 -12.39 21.56 25.52
N GLY A 498 -11.66 22.63 25.88
CA GLY A 498 -10.31 22.52 26.43
C GLY A 498 -9.22 22.31 25.41
N ASP A 499 -8.05 21.83 25.83
CA ASP A 499 -6.88 21.64 25.00
C ASP A 499 -6.97 20.35 24.17
N LEU A 500 -6.49 20.42 22.95
CA LEU A 500 -6.37 19.24 22.08
C LEU A 500 -5.32 18.27 22.62
N ARG A 501 -5.58 16.97 22.46
CA ARG A 501 -4.57 15.94 22.70
C ARG A 501 -3.61 15.82 21.51
N PRO A 502 -2.39 15.30 21.68
CA PRO A 502 -1.39 15.23 20.62
C PRO A 502 -1.82 14.46 19.35
N ALA A 503 -2.71 13.46 19.51
CA ALA A 503 -3.23 12.67 18.40
C ALA A 503 -4.56 13.20 17.82
N ALA A 504 -5.05 14.33 18.33
CA ALA A 504 -6.33 14.91 17.90
C ALA A 504 -6.17 15.64 16.57
N VAL A 505 -7.17 15.46 15.71
CA VAL A 505 -7.32 16.17 14.44
C VAL A 505 -8.58 17.02 14.51
N VAL A 506 -8.46 18.31 14.16
CA VAL A 506 -9.59 19.23 14.05
C VAL A 506 -10.01 19.30 12.59
N LEU A 507 -11.28 18.98 12.32
CA LEU A 507 -11.86 19.06 10.98
C LEU A 507 -12.59 20.36 10.75
N LEU A 508 -13.29 20.87 11.79
CA LEU A 508 -14.02 22.12 11.74
C LEU A 508 -13.58 23.05 12.87
N GLU A 509 -13.49 24.31 12.54
CA GLU A 509 -13.26 25.41 13.48
C GLU A 509 -14.49 26.32 13.55
N ALA A 510 -14.75 26.89 14.72
CA ALA A 510 -15.71 27.96 14.92
C ALA A 510 -14.97 29.30 14.93
N VAL A 511 -15.32 30.18 14.02
CA VAL A 511 -14.82 31.56 13.98
C VAL A 511 -15.83 32.50 14.62
N THR A 512 -15.43 33.14 15.72
CA THR A 512 -16.27 34.09 16.47
C THR A 512 -15.70 35.51 16.34
N GLY A 513 -16.56 36.52 16.35
CA GLY A 513 -16.14 37.92 16.21
C GLY A 513 -15.73 38.30 14.79
N THR A 514 -15.32 39.54 14.61
CA THR A 514 -14.90 40.09 13.31
C THR A 514 -13.60 40.89 13.43
N GLY A 515 -12.80 40.92 12.37
CA GLY A 515 -11.54 41.65 12.31
C GLY A 515 -10.54 41.21 13.37
N ASN A 516 -9.89 42.16 14.05
CA ASN A 516 -8.82 41.85 15.04
C ASN A 516 -9.35 41.17 16.34
N ASN A 517 -10.65 41.06 16.52
CA ASN A 517 -11.27 40.37 17.66
C ASN A 517 -11.77 38.97 17.29
N ALA A 518 -11.46 38.48 16.10
CA ALA A 518 -11.81 37.13 15.69
C ALA A 518 -11.07 36.11 16.54
N ARG A 519 -11.81 35.14 17.11
CA ARG A 519 -11.24 33.98 17.81
C ARG A 519 -11.61 32.75 17.03
N VAL A 520 -10.67 31.83 16.97
CA VAL A 520 -10.83 30.52 16.32
C VAL A 520 -10.78 29.46 17.40
N LEU A 521 -11.84 28.65 17.46
CA LEU A 521 -12.00 27.59 18.45
C LEU A 521 -12.23 26.25 17.71
N PRO A 522 -11.76 25.11 18.24
CA PRO A 522 -12.09 23.81 17.67
C PRO A 522 -13.60 23.58 17.73
N LEU A 523 -14.21 23.18 16.61
CA LEU A 523 -15.64 22.91 16.51
C LEU A 523 -15.92 21.40 16.40
N LEU A 524 -15.23 20.69 15.51
CA LEU A 524 -15.30 19.24 15.39
C LEU A 524 -13.89 18.69 15.46
N ALA A 525 -13.62 17.94 16.51
CA ALA A 525 -12.35 17.29 16.75
C ALA A 525 -12.52 15.77 16.86
N THR A 526 -11.54 15.03 16.38
CA THR A 526 -11.51 13.56 16.41
C THR A 526 -10.14 13.02 16.76
N GLN A 527 -10.11 11.80 17.29
CA GLN A 527 -8.90 10.97 17.36
C GLN A 527 -9.25 9.50 17.28
N ARG A 528 -8.29 8.69 16.84
CA ARG A 528 -8.37 7.24 16.99
C ARG A 528 -7.92 6.85 18.39
N TYR A 529 -8.64 5.91 19.00
CA TYR A 529 -8.30 5.36 20.30
C TYR A 529 -8.55 3.84 20.30
N GLY A 530 -7.52 3.08 20.62
CA GLY A 530 -7.59 1.64 20.51
C GLY A 530 -7.99 1.21 19.09
N ARG A 531 -9.05 0.43 18.98
CA ARG A 531 -9.60 -0.05 17.70
C ARG A 531 -10.67 0.88 17.13
N GLY A 532 -11.17 1.85 17.90
CA GLY A 532 -12.26 2.75 17.51
C GLY A 532 -11.84 4.19 17.31
N SER A 533 -12.81 5.09 17.33
CA SER A 533 -12.63 6.53 17.19
C SER A 533 -13.48 7.32 18.18
N THR A 534 -13.01 8.50 18.54
CA THR A 534 -13.77 9.42 19.39
C THR A 534 -13.87 10.78 18.75
N TRP A 535 -15.02 11.43 18.95
CA TRP A 535 -15.39 12.67 18.33
C TRP A 535 -15.99 13.62 19.35
N VAL A 536 -15.71 14.91 19.22
CA VAL A 536 -16.34 15.96 20.01
C VAL A 536 -16.82 17.06 19.06
N LEU A 537 -18.11 17.37 19.10
CA LEU A 537 -18.71 18.50 18.41
C LEU A 537 -19.07 19.58 19.44
N ALA A 538 -18.41 20.71 19.35
CA ALA A 538 -18.44 21.78 20.34
C ALA A 538 -19.67 22.72 20.22
N THR A 539 -20.71 22.33 19.50
CA THR A 539 -21.96 23.09 19.35
C THR A 539 -23.18 22.18 19.49
N SER A 540 -24.31 22.76 19.81
CA SER A 540 -25.62 22.12 19.85
C SER A 540 -26.64 22.77 18.89
N THR A 541 -26.13 23.50 17.90
CA THR A 541 -26.97 24.34 17.03
C THR A 541 -26.73 24.16 15.54
N THR A 542 -26.26 22.96 15.11
CA THR A 542 -26.15 22.65 13.68
C THR A 542 -27.51 22.55 12.98
N TRP A 543 -28.59 22.30 13.75
CA TRP A 543 -29.95 22.33 13.24
C TRP A 543 -30.33 23.66 12.54
N ARG A 544 -29.61 24.76 12.82
CA ARG A 544 -29.78 26.05 12.14
C ARG A 544 -29.41 25.98 10.66
N TRP A 545 -28.47 25.12 10.31
CA TRP A 545 -28.04 24.87 8.92
C TRP A 545 -29.17 24.32 8.04
N GLN A 546 -30.15 23.65 8.67
CA GLN A 546 -31.37 23.24 7.96
C GLN A 546 -32.48 24.28 8.10
N MET A 547 -32.72 24.80 9.32
CA MET A 547 -33.90 25.59 9.60
C MET A 547 -33.84 27.01 9.02
N GLN A 548 -32.64 27.52 8.76
CA GLN A 548 -32.42 28.86 8.20
C GLN A 548 -32.02 28.86 6.74
N MET A 549 -32.03 27.69 6.10
CA MET A 549 -31.80 27.49 4.66
C MET A 549 -33.12 27.13 3.97
N PRO A 550 -33.18 27.22 2.63
CA PRO A 550 -34.31 26.69 1.85
C PRO A 550 -34.64 25.25 2.19
N LEU A 551 -35.91 24.85 2.06
CA LEU A 551 -36.37 23.52 2.44
C LEU A 551 -35.69 22.39 1.62
N GLU A 552 -35.30 22.71 0.40
CA GLU A 552 -34.63 21.82 -0.56
C GLU A 552 -33.12 21.66 -0.28
N ASP A 553 -32.55 22.54 0.57
CA ASP A 553 -31.13 22.47 0.92
C ASP A 553 -30.84 21.25 1.78
N GLN A 554 -29.93 20.43 1.35
CA GLN A 554 -29.55 19.16 2.01
C GLN A 554 -28.16 19.19 2.67
N LYS A 555 -27.54 20.37 2.80
CA LYS A 555 -26.17 20.48 3.35
C LYS A 555 -26.07 19.93 4.77
N HIS A 556 -27.07 20.20 5.62
CA HIS A 556 -27.13 19.67 6.97
C HIS A 556 -27.27 18.13 6.99
N GLU A 557 -28.19 17.59 6.19
CA GLU A 557 -28.38 16.14 6.07
C GLU A 557 -27.11 15.48 5.52
N THR A 558 -26.48 16.06 4.51
CA THR A 558 -25.22 15.57 3.93
C THR A 558 -24.11 15.53 4.98
N PHE A 559 -23.93 16.61 5.75
CA PHE A 559 -22.94 16.67 6.84
C PHE A 559 -23.15 15.54 7.86
N TRP A 560 -24.37 15.39 8.37
CA TRP A 560 -24.66 14.37 9.40
C TRP A 560 -24.57 12.95 8.88
N ARG A 561 -25.04 12.68 7.66
CA ARG A 561 -24.85 11.36 7.03
C ARG A 561 -23.37 11.01 6.91
N GLN A 562 -22.56 11.90 6.37
CA GLN A 562 -21.13 11.69 6.22
C GLN A 562 -20.45 11.47 7.58
N LEU A 563 -20.80 12.25 8.60
CA LEU A 563 -20.27 12.09 9.96
C LEU A 563 -20.64 10.72 10.57
N LEU A 564 -21.86 10.23 10.33
CA LEU A 564 -22.34 8.96 10.88
C LEU A 564 -21.85 7.74 10.12
N TYR A 565 -21.40 7.90 8.88
CA TYR A 565 -20.78 6.83 8.09
C TYR A 565 -19.27 6.69 8.32
N THR A 566 -18.64 7.69 8.91
CA THR A 566 -17.21 7.68 9.26
C THR A 566 -16.94 7.04 10.60
#